data_33583e1701354758d88e9b6fe0655604
#
_entry.id   33583e1701354758d88e9b6fe0655604
#
_cell.length_a   1.000
_cell.length_b   1.000
_cell.length_c   1.000
_cell.angle_alpha   90.00
_cell.angle_beta   90.00
_cell.angle_gamma   90.00
#
_symmetry.space_group_name_H-M   'P 1'
#
loop_
_entity.id
_entity.type
_entity.pdbx_description
1 polymer ?
#
loop_
_entity_poly.entity_id
_entity_poly.type
_entity_poly.pdbx_seq_one_letter_code
_entity_poly.pdbx_strand_id
1 'polypeptide(L)'
;MNPLNPNVIFLDFGGTIADQTNTREEAVAASLAMLGHSRPMPDIATAVAGAKESVAGRWSNGMSFRAREDFFIGLYQAAAETLGFGVDSRAIGRHLWDTQRDSYSLYDDVLPALQLLRGQGARLGIISNWDKLNLADVCRDLGIAQWFDVILPSAEAGADKPDPHIFRRALEMAHAEAHSCVHVGDSYGADVTGARGVGMIGILVQRDGPASFDCPTVRGLGELPELLHSL
;
A
#
# COMPACT_ATOMS: atom_id res chain seq x y z
N MET A 1 -31.87 -10.65 9.22
CA MET A 1 -30.52 -11.22 9.32
C MET A 1 -29.83 -10.52 10.47
N ASN A 2 -29.03 -11.20 11.30
CA ASN A 2 -28.21 -10.47 12.27
C ASN A 2 -27.20 -9.62 11.50
N PRO A 3 -26.97 -8.36 11.88
CA PRO A 3 -25.98 -7.52 11.21
C PRO A 3 -24.59 -8.18 11.29
N LEU A 4 -23.84 -8.05 10.21
CA LEU A 4 -22.46 -8.52 10.20
C LEU A 4 -21.67 -7.69 11.22
N ASN A 5 -21.14 -8.35 12.24
CA ASN A 5 -20.23 -7.73 13.20
C ASN A 5 -18.86 -8.40 13.07
N PRO A 6 -18.02 -7.94 12.11
CA PRO A 6 -16.75 -8.58 11.84
C PRO A 6 -15.81 -8.46 13.04
N ASN A 7 -15.11 -9.56 13.37
CA ASN A 7 -14.11 -9.55 14.43
C ASN A 7 -12.92 -8.64 14.10
N VAL A 8 -12.55 -8.58 12.82
CA VAL A 8 -11.46 -7.71 12.33
C VAL A 8 -11.85 -7.14 10.96
N ILE A 9 -11.62 -5.86 10.79
CA ILE A 9 -11.71 -5.16 9.52
C ILE A 9 -10.29 -4.82 9.07
N PHE A 10 -9.84 -5.44 7.99
CA PHE A 10 -8.58 -5.11 7.34
C PHE A 10 -8.84 -4.07 6.24
N LEU A 11 -8.00 -3.07 6.17
CA LEU A 11 -8.03 -2.01 5.17
C LEU A 11 -6.77 -2.08 4.31
N ASP A 12 -6.89 -1.84 3.02
CA ASP A 12 -5.73 -1.45 2.21
C ASP A 12 -5.29 -0.03 2.57
N PHE A 13 -4.08 0.37 2.15
CA PHE A 13 -3.52 1.67 2.47
C PHE A 13 -3.70 2.67 1.32
N GLY A 14 -3.03 2.45 0.17
CA GLY A 14 -3.07 3.37 -0.97
C GLY A 14 -4.43 3.34 -1.68
N GLY A 15 -4.99 4.50 -2.05
CA GLY A 15 -6.33 4.58 -2.67
C GLY A 15 -7.50 4.30 -1.71
N THR A 16 -7.23 3.73 -0.52
CA THR A 16 -8.23 3.37 0.48
C THR A 16 -8.17 4.28 1.71
N ILE A 17 -7.04 4.27 2.42
CA ILE A 17 -6.79 5.12 3.62
C ILE A 17 -6.16 6.45 3.24
N ALA A 18 -5.19 6.42 2.31
CA ALA A 18 -4.40 7.58 1.95
C ALA A 18 -4.17 7.66 0.44
N ASP A 19 -4.00 8.89 -0.04
CA ASP A 19 -3.58 9.17 -1.40
C ASP A 19 -2.13 9.63 -1.43
N GLN A 20 -1.40 9.26 -2.47
CA GLN A 20 -0.03 9.70 -2.68
C GLN A 20 -0.03 11.14 -3.20
N THR A 21 0.67 12.03 -2.51
CA THR A 21 0.67 13.48 -2.79
C THR A 21 1.87 13.96 -3.60
N ASN A 22 2.88 13.10 -3.78
CA ASN A 22 4.05 13.38 -4.60
C ASN A 22 4.23 12.33 -5.70
N THR A 23 4.84 12.72 -6.80
CA THR A 23 5.27 11.79 -7.83
C THR A 23 6.58 11.11 -7.44
N ARG A 24 6.87 9.97 -8.08
CA ARG A 24 8.16 9.29 -7.92
C ARG A 24 9.34 10.19 -8.31
N GLU A 25 9.15 10.99 -9.34
CA GLU A 25 10.13 11.95 -9.85
C GLU A 25 10.46 13.04 -8.80
N GLU A 26 9.44 13.56 -8.12
CA GLU A 26 9.60 14.51 -7.01
C GLU A 26 10.32 13.87 -5.82
N ALA A 27 9.98 12.63 -5.47
CA ALA A 27 10.66 11.90 -4.41
C ALA A 27 12.15 11.64 -4.75
N VAL A 28 12.45 11.30 -6.01
CA VAL A 28 13.84 11.16 -6.50
C VAL A 28 14.57 12.50 -6.44
N ALA A 29 13.94 13.61 -6.89
CA ALA A 29 14.53 14.94 -6.83
C ALA A 29 14.87 15.33 -5.39
N ALA A 30 13.95 15.13 -4.44
CA ALA A 30 14.17 15.42 -3.03
C ALA A 30 15.34 14.60 -2.45
N SER A 31 15.41 13.31 -2.76
CA SER A 31 16.49 12.43 -2.30
C SER A 31 17.85 12.81 -2.90
N LEU A 32 17.91 13.23 -4.16
CA LEU A 32 19.13 13.75 -4.79
C LEU A 32 19.58 15.07 -4.13
N ALA A 33 18.63 15.94 -3.78
CA ALA A 33 18.94 17.19 -3.09
C ALA A 33 19.60 16.97 -1.71
N MET A 34 19.25 15.89 -1.00
CA MET A 34 19.92 15.51 0.26
C MET A 34 21.41 15.20 0.08
N LEU A 35 21.84 14.77 -1.12
CA LEU A 35 23.24 14.56 -1.49
C LEU A 35 23.89 15.83 -2.09
N GLY A 36 23.17 16.96 -2.12
CA GLY A 36 23.67 18.19 -2.74
C GLY A 36 23.60 18.20 -4.26
N HIS A 37 22.86 17.27 -4.86
CA HIS A 37 22.66 17.20 -6.31
C HIS A 37 21.32 17.82 -6.71
N SER A 38 21.34 18.57 -7.83
CA SER A 38 20.14 19.08 -8.48
C SER A 38 20.13 18.67 -9.94
N ARG A 39 18.97 18.25 -10.43
CA ARG A 39 18.71 17.91 -11.82
C ARG A 39 17.37 18.49 -12.25
N PRO A 40 17.22 18.93 -13.51
CA PRO A 40 15.93 19.34 -14.04
C PRO A 40 14.89 18.24 -13.96
N MET A 41 13.65 18.56 -13.61
CA MET A 41 12.57 17.57 -13.52
C MET A 41 12.35 16.76 -14.81
N PRO A 42 12.44 17.35 -16.05
CA PRO A 42 12.33 16.56 -17.26
C PRO A 42 13.42 15.49 -17.43
N ASP A 43 14.65 15.78 -16.95
CA ASP A 43 15.76 14.83 -16.99
C ASP A 43 15.51 13.68 -16.01
N ILE A 44 15.02 13.99 -14.81
CA ILE A 44 14.64 12.99 -13.81
C ILE A 44 13.50 12.11 -14.36
N ALA A 45 12.47 12.71 -14.96
CA ALA A 45 11.35 11.98 -15.54
C ALA A 45 11.80 11.01 -16.64
N THR A 46 12.68 11.48 -17.54
CA THR A 46 13.26 10.66 -18.61
C THR A 46 14.09 9.52 -18.03
N ALA A 47 14.93 9.79 -17.03
CA ALA A 47 15.77 8.78 -16.40
C ALA A 47 14.94 7.72 -15.67
N VAL A 48 13.90 8.12 -14.93
CA VAL A 48 13.01 7.19 -14.23
C VAL A 48 12.21 6.33 -15.22
N ALA A 49 11.69 6.93 -16.30
CA ALA A 49 10.95 6.19 -17.33
C ALA A 49 11.85 5.14 -18.01
N GLY A 50 13.03 5.53 -18.46
CA GLY A 50 14.00 4.61 -19.09
C GLY A 50 14.47 3.51 -18.12
N ALA A 51 14.65 3.83 -16.85
CA ALA A 51 14.99 2.85 -15.84
C ALA A 51 13.87 1.82 -15.64
N LYS A 52 12.60 2.23 -15.59
CA LYS A 52 11.44 1.31 -15.51
C LYS A 52 11.44 0.33 -16.71
N GLU A 53 11.70 0.82 -17.91
CA GLU A 53 11.79 -0.02 -19.10
C GLU A 53 12.95 -1.02 -19.01
N SER A 54 14.12 -0.60 -18.53
CA SER A 54 15.32 -1.44 -18.42
C SER A 54 15.17 -2.61 -17.45
N VAL A 55 14.28 -2.50 -16.45
CA VAL A 55 13.99 -3.55 -15.47
C VAL A 55 12.66 -4.24 -15.72
N ALA A 56 11.94 -3.86 -16.79
CA ALA A 56 10.68 -4.50 -17.16
C ALA A 56 10.86 -6.01 -17.33
N GLY A 57 9.96 -6.80 -16.73
CA GLY A 57 10.02 -8.26 -16.74
C GLY A 57 10.93 -8.90 -15.66
N ARG A 58 11.67 -8.11 -14.89
CA ARG A 58 12.39 -8.63 -13.71
C ARG A 58 11.51 -8.71 -12.47
N TRP A 59 10.41 -7.97 -12.47
CA TRP A 59 9.43 -8.03 -11.38
C TRP A 59 8.58 -9.30 -11.48
N SER A 60 8.41 -9.99 -10.34
CA SER A 60 7.46 -11.10 -10.22
C SER A 60 6.78 -11.07 -8.86
N ASN A 61 5.52 -11.48 -8.84
CA ASN A 61 4.82 -11.68 -7.57
C ASN A 61 5.53 -12.75 -6.74
N GLY A 62 5.55 -12.57 -5.42
CA GLY A 62 6.20 -13.50 -4.50
C GLY A 62 7.71 -13.30 -4.33
N MET A 63 8.27 -12.22 -4.85
CA MET A 63 9.67 -11.86 -4.57
C MET A 63 9.86 -11.64 -3.06
N SER A 64 10.97 -12.19 -2.50
CA SER A 64 11.36 -11.89 -1.13
C SER A 64 11.68 -10.40 -0.96
N PHE A 65 11.61 -9.88 0.26
CA PHE A 65 11.97 -8.49 0.54
C PHE A 65 13.33 -8.10 -0.04
N ARG A 66 14.36 -8.95 0.13
CA ARG A 66 15.69 -8.70 -0.40
C ARG A 66 15.71 -8.62 -1.93
N ALA A 67 14.97 -9.48 -2.62
CA ALA A 67 14.88 -9.44 -4.08
C ALA A 67 14.17 -8.18 -4.58
N ARG A 68 13.16 -7.70 -3.86
CA ARG A 68 12.49 -6.41 -4.14
C ARG A 68 13.44 -5.24 -3.92
N GLU A 69 14.17 -5.24 -2.80
CA GLU A 69 15.17 -4.22 -2.50
C GLU A 69 16.23 -4.15 -3.60
N ASP A 70 16.80 -5.30 -4.01
CA ASP A 70 17.78 -5.37 -5.10
C ASP A 70 17.20 -4.89 -6.43
N PHE A 71 15.92 -5.19 -6.70
CA PHE A 71 15.21 -4.70 -7.89
C PHE A 71 15.12 -3.17 -7.91
N PHE A 72 14.64 -2.56 -6.82
CA PHE A 72 14.50 -1.10 -6.76
C PHE A 72 15.84 -0.37 -6.73
N ILE A 73 16.85 -0.92 -6.04
CA ILE A 73 18.20 -0.35 -6.10
C ILE A 73 18.71 -0.39 -7.53
N GLY A 74 18.50 -1.49 -8.27
CA GLY A 74 18.86 -1.61 -9.68
C GLY A 74 18.12 -0.62 -10.57
N LEU A 75 16.84 -0.39 -10.33
CA LEU A 75 16.04 0.61 -11.03
C LEU A 75 16.62 2.02 -10.81
N TYR A 76 16.85 2.39 -9.55
CA TYR A 76 17.41 3.71 -9.23
C TYR A 76 18.86 3.86 -9.65
N GLN A 77 19.66 2.79 -9.67
CA GLN A 77 20.99 2.80 -10.26
C GLN A 77 20.92 3.14 -11.75
N ALA A 78 20.03 2.50 -12.53
CA ALA A 78 19.85 2.79 -13.95
C ALA A 78 19.40 4.24 -14.19
N ALA A 79 18.50 4.77 -13.35
CA ALA A 79 18.13 6.19 -13.41
C ALA A 79 19.33 7.11 -13.10
N ALA A 80 20.15 6.79 -12.10
CA ALA A 80 21.34 7.54 -11.75
C ALA A 80 22.40 7.52 -12.88
N GLU A 81 22.57 6.38 -13.57
CA GLU A 81 23.45 6.28 -14.75
C GLU A 81 22.99 7.23 -15.85
N THR A 82 21.70 7.25 -16.16
CA THR A 82 21.10 8.17 -17.14
C THR A 82 21.29 9.63 -16.75
N LEU A 83 21.24 9.94 -15.44
CA LEU A 83 21.47 11.29 -14.91
C LEU A 83 22.97 11.69 -14.84
N GLY A 84 23.88 10.82 -15.30
CA GLY A 84 25.30 11.12 -15.44
C GLY A 84 26.15 10.89 -14.18
N PHE A 85 25.66 10.10 -13.20
CA PHE A 85 26.44 9.81 -11.98
C PHE A 85 27.54 8.76 -12.17
N GLY A 86 27.56 8.03 -13.30
CA GLY A 86 28.67 7.14 -13.67
C GLY A 86 28.99 6.08 -12.62
N VAL A 87 30.22 6.05 -12.15
CA VAL A 87 30.71 5.04 -11.17
C VAL A 87 30.00 5.10 -9.83
N ASP A 88 29.42 6.24 -9.47
CA ASP A 88 28.68 6.43 -8.22
C ASP A 88 27.21 5.99 -8.34
N SER A 89 26.75 5.59 -9.53
CA SER A 89 25.32 5.28 -9.79
C SER A 89 24.74 4.25 -8.82
N ARG A 90 25.52 3.22 -8.46
CA ARG A 90 25.07 2.20 -7.50
C ARG A 90 24.88 2.77 -6.09
N ALA A 91 25.80 3.61 -5.62
CA ALA A 91 25.68 4.27 -4.31
C ALA A 91 24.48 5.25 -4.30
N ILE A 92 24.31 5.99 -5.39
CA ILE A 92 23.15 6.86 -5.59
C ILE A 92 21.85 6.04 -5.62
N GLY A 93 21.81 4.94 -6.37
CA GLY A 93 20.64 4.05 -6.43
C GLY A 93 20.25 3.50 -5.06
N ARG A 94 21.24 3.09 -4.26
CA ARG A 94 21.01 2.68 -2.86
C ARG A 94 20.46 3.84 -2.02
N HIS A 95 21.09 5.00 -2.10
CA HIS A 95 20.63 6.18 -1.38
C HIS A 95 19.18 6.54 -1.76
N LEU A 96 18.84 6.53 -3.04
CA LEU A 96 17.48 6.79 -3.50
C LEU A 96 16.49 5.77 -2.94
N TRP A 97 16.83 4.48 -2.90
CA TRP A 97 15.99 3.48 -2.25
C TRP A 97 15.80 3.74 -0.76
N ASP A 98 16.88 4.05 -0.04
CA ASP A 98 16.86 4.21 1.41
C ASP A 98 16.14 5.50 1.85
N THR A 99 16.26 6.57 1.06
CA THR A 99 15.78 7.91 1.44
C THR A 99 14.53 8.37 0.70
N GLN A 100 14.21 7.78 -0.46
CA GLN A 100 12.98 8.13 -1.16
C GLN A 100 11.79 7.87 -0.25
N ARG A 101 11.02 8.91 0.00
CA ARG A 101 9.78 8.86 0.74
C ARG A 101 8.65 9.33 -0.16
N ASP A 102 7.69 8.45 -0.34
CA ASP A 102 6.42 8.86 -0.90
C ASP A 102 5.66 9.65 0.19
N SER A 103 5.06 10.74 -0.21
CA SER A 103 4.25 11.57 0.67
C SER A 103 2.78 11.16 0.52
N TYR A 104 2.10 11.01 1.64
CA TYR A 104 0.69 10.62 1.68
C TYR A 104 -0.13 11.62 2.46
N SER A 105 -1.39 11.78 2.07
CA SER A 105 -2.42 12.45 2.85
C SER A 105 -3.60 11.52 3.06
N LEU A 106 -4.18 11.56 4.26
CA LEU A 106 -5.41 10.82 4.53
C LEU A 106 -6.57 11.40 3.74
N TYR A 107 -7.47 10.54 3.28
CA TYR A 107 -8.77 11.03 2.85
C TYR A 107 -9.57 11.54 4.06
N ASP A 108 -10.40 12.57 3.83
CA ASP A 108 -11.13 13.29 4.89
C ASP A 108 -12.06 12.39 5.71
N ASP A 109 -12.55 11.31 5.11
CA ASP A 109 -13.48 10.34 5.72
C ASP A 109 -12.80 9.30 6.62
N VAL A 110 -11.46 9.21 6.59
CA VAL A 110 -10.72 8.12 7.25
C VAL A 110 -10.77 8.23 8.77
N LEU A 111 -10.30 9.34 9.34
CA LEU A 111 -10.26 9.48 10.80
C LEU A 111 -11.64 9.33 11.45
N PRO A 112 -12.72 9.97 10.93
CA PRO A 112 -14.07 9.75 11.47
C PRO A 112 -14.52 8.29 11.39
N ALA A 113 -14.21 7.59 10.27
CA ALA A 113 -14.56 6.19 10.10
C ALA A 113 -13.82 5.27 11.08
N LEU A 114 -12.50 5.46 11.25
CA LEU A 114 -11.70 4.68 12.20
C LEU A 114 -12.21 4.87 13.64
N GLN A 115 -12.53 6.10 14.03
CA GLN A 115 -13.10 6.40 15.35
C GLN A 115 -14.43 5.69 15.57
N LEU A 116 -15.32 5.73 14.59
CA LEU A 116 -16.64 5.10 14.67
C LEU A 116 -16.52 3.59 14.75
N LEU A 117 -15.74 2.96 13.87
CA LEU A 117 -15.54 1.51 13.86
C LEU A 117 -14.92 1.00 15.16
N ARG A 118 -13.89 1.68 15.70
CA ARG A 118 -13.30 1.33 17.01
C ARG A 118 -14.27 1.57 18.16
N GLY A 119 -15.08 2.62 18.09
CA GLY A 119 -16.15 2.89 19.06
C GLY A 119 -17.24 1.83 19.09
N GLN A 120 -17.45 1.14 17.97
CA GLN A 120 -18.34 -0.03 17.86
C GLN A 120 -17.68 -1.34 18.29
N GLY A 121 -16.41 -1.32 18.71
CA GLY A 121 -15.67 -2.49 19.17
C GLY A 121 -14.95 -3.26 18.07
N ALA A 122 -14.92 -2.78 16.82
CA ALA A 122 -14.20 -3.43 15.74
C ALA A 122 -12.68 -3.37 15.98
N ARG A 123 -11.99 -4.48 15.70
CA ARG A 123 -10.54 -4.54 15.59
C ARG A 123 -10.16 -4.17 14.17
N LEU A 124 -9.06 -3.42 14.02
CA LEU A 124 -8.64 -2.92 12.71
C LEU A 124 -7.24 -3.41 12.37
N GLY A 125 -7.01 -3.69 11.09
CA GLY A 125 -5.70 -4.02 10.54
C GLY A 125 -5.47 -3.36 9.19
N ILE A 126 -4.21 -3.32 8.75
CA ILE A 126 -3.81 -2.92 7.40
C ILE A 126 -3.15 -4.11 6.71
N ILE A 127 -3.54 -4.37 5.44
CA ILE A 127 -2.86 -5.29 4.51
C ILE A 127 -2.59 -4.50 3.23
N SER A 128 -1.32 -4.23 2.92
CA SER A 128 -0.97 -3.40 1.76
C SER A 128 0.14 -4.01 0.92
N ASN A 129 0.00 -3.86 -0.41
CA ASN A 129 1.11 -4.08 -1.34
C ASN A 129 2.11 -2.94 -1.18
N TRP A 130 3.10 -3.16 -0.34
CA TRP A 130 4.05 -2.15 0.10
C TRP A 130 5.47 -2.73 0.11
N ASP A 131 6.36 -2.14 -0.65
CA ASP A 131 7.68 -2.71 -0.95
C ASP A 131 8.74 -2.51 0.15
N LYS A 132 8.46 -1.71 1.17
CA LYS A 132 9.36 -1.41 2.28
C LYS A 132 8.80 -1.91 3.61
N LEU A 133 9.67 -2.03 4.63
CA LEU A 133 9.27 -2.41 5.99
C LEU A 133 8.81 -1.22 6.85
N ASN A 134 8.61 -0.04 6.25
CA ASN A 134 8.34 1.21 6.96
C ASN A 134 6.86 1.64 6.95
N LEU A 135 5.92 0.78 6.56
CA LEU A 135 4.49 1.15 6.52
C LEU A 135 3.97 1.60 7.89
N ALA A 136 4.41 0.95 8.96
CA ALA A 136 4.04 1.35 10.32
C ALA A 136 4.58 2.73 10.71
N ASP A 137 5.76 3.12 10.20
CA ASP A 137 6.31 4.47 10.41
C ASP A 137 5.49 5.51 9.65
N VAL A 138 5.12 5.22 8.40
CA VAL A 138 4.22 6.08 7.61
C VAL A 138 2.86 6.26 8.31
N CYS A 139 2.28 5.18 8.83
CA CYS A 139 1.04 5.27 9.60
C CYS A 139 1.21 6.11 10.89
N ARG A 140 2.39 6.07 11.52
CA ARG A 140 2.70 6.88 12.71
C ARG A 140 2.84 8.35 12.35
N ASP A 141 3.53 8.66 11.27
CA ASP A 141 3.71 10.04 10.76
C ASP A 141 2.36 10.66 10.37
N LEU A 142 1.43 9.86 9.85
CA LEU A 142 0.05 10.27 9.55
C LEU A 142 -0.88 10.31 10.78
N GLY A 143 -0.39 9.91 11.96
CA GLY A 143 -1.18 9.92 13.19
C GLY A 143 -2.27 8.85 13.26
N ILE A 144 -2.12 7.73 12.52
CA ILE A 144 -3.14 6.67 12.45
C ILE A 144 -2.68 5.31 12.99
N ALA A 145 -1.40 5.11 13.28
CA ALA A 145 -0.88 3.80 13.69
C ALA A 145 -1.59 3.21 14.92
N GLN A 146 -2.02 4.05 15.86
CA GLN A 146 -2.70 3.65 17.10
C GLN A 146 -4.09 3.03 16.88
N TRP A 147 -4.65 3.18 15.69
CA TRP A 147 -5.97 2.61 15.37
C TRP A 147 -5.90 1.13 14.97
N PHE A 148 -4.70 0.63 14.61
CA PHE A 148 -4.54 -0.68 14.01
C PHE A 148 -3.82 -1.66 14.95
N ASP A 149 -4.39 -2.86 15.09
CA ASP A 149 -3.81 -3.98 15.85
C ASP A 149 -2.78 -4.74 14.99
N VAL A 150 -2.91 -4.67 13.65
CA VAL A 150 -2.02 -5.28 12.67
C VAL A 150 -1.72 -4.29 11.56
N ILE A 151 -0.46 -4.15 11.19
CA ILE A 151 -0.01 -3.39 10.00
C ILE A 151 0.93 -4.31 9.23
N LEU A 152 0.47 -4.87 8.12
CA LEU A 152 1.20 -5.88 7.34
C LEU A 152 1.49 -5.38 5.93
N PRO A 153 2.74 -4.94 5.64
CA PRO A 153 3.22 -4.70 4.29
C PRO A 153 3.55 -6.02 3.56
N SER A 154 3.38 -6.07 2.24
CA SER A 154 3.75 -7.23 1.44
C SER A 154 5.24 -7.55 1.50
N ALA A 155 6.10 -6.55 1.73
CA ALA A 155 7.53 -6.74 1.98
C ALA A 155 7.80 -7.66 3.19
N GLU A 156 7.01 -7.55 4.26
CA GLU A 156 7.10 -8.40 5.46
C GLU A 156 6.44 -9.76 5.22
N ALA A 157 5.29 -9.76 4.55
CA ALA A 157 4.55 -10.98 4.25
C ALA A 157 5.29 -11.90 3.26
N GLY A 158 6.16 -11.33 2.41
CA GLY A 158 6.82 -12.08 1.32
C GLY A 158 5.90 -12.39 0.14
N ALA A 159 4.71 -11.81 0.09
CA ALA A 159 3.73 -12.01 -0.98
C ALA A 159 2.85 -10.76 -1.13
N ASP A 160 2.47 -10.44 -2.38
CA ASP A 160 1.54 -9.35 -2.70
C ASP A 160 0.11 -9.86 -2.78
N LYS A 161 -0.87 -9.03 -2.44
CA LYS A 161 -2.27 -9.26 -2.81
C LYS A 161 -2.37 -9.36 -4.34
N PRO A 162 -3.12 -10.31 -4.92
CA PRO A 162 -4.12 -11.17 -4.29
C PRO A 162 -3.59 -12.54 -3.79
N ASP A 163 -2.28 -12.76 -3.63
CA ASP A 163 -1.78 -14.03 -3.13
C ASP A 163 -2.39 -14.35 -1.75
N PRO A 164 -2.97 -15.56 -1.57
CA PRO A 164 -3.59 -15.96 -0.31
C PRO A 164 -2.64 -15.90 0.90
N HIS A 165 -1.34 -15.94 0.68
CA HIS A 165 -0.35 -15.97 1.75
C HIS A 165 -0.40 -14.71 2.62
N ILE A 166 -0.49 -13.51 2.01
CA ILE A 166 -0.53 -12.26 2.76
C ILE A 166 -1.79 -12.15 3.64
N PHE A 167 -2.95 -12.61 3.12
CA PHE A 167 -4.20 -12.60 3.89
C PHE A 167 -4.16 -13.59 5.05
N ARG A 168 -3.67 -14.83 4.82
CA ARG A 168 -3.50 -15.82 5.90
C ARG A 168 -2.54 -15.32 6.97
N ARG A 169 -1.45 -14.68 6.57
CA ARG A 169 -0.50 -14.09 7.52
C ARG A 169 -1.15 -12.99 8.37
N ALA A 170 -1.96 -12.13 7.78
CA ALA A 170 -2.71 -11.10 8.51
C ALA A 170 -3.72 -11.72 9.51
N LEU A 171 -4.43 -12.76 9.09
CA LEU A 171 -5.36 -13.51 9.95
C LEU A 171 -4.64 -14.16 11.15
N GLU A 172 -3.48 -14.79 10.92
CA GLU A 172 -2.62 -15.33 11.98
C GLU A 172 -2.20 -14.27 12.98
N MET A 173 -1.70 -13.12 12.50
CA MET A 173 -1.29 -12.00 13.36
C MET A 173 -2.45 -11.43 14.16
N ALA A 174 -3.64 -11.38 13.56
CA ALA A 174 -4.86 -10.91 14.21
C ALA A 174 -5.51 -11.98 15.12
N HIS A 175 -5.06 -13.24 15.10
CA HIS A 175 -5.73 -14.37 15.75
C HIS A 175 -7.22 -14.40 15.40
N ALA A 176 -7.54 -14.40 14.10
CA ALA A 176 -8.91 -14.30 13.61
C ALA A 176 -9.22 -15.33 12.51
N GLU A 177 -10.48 -15.76 12.46
CA GLU A 177 -10.98 -16.68 11.45
C GLU A 177 -11.48 -15.90 10.22
N ALA A 178 -11.13 -16.35 9.01
CA ALA A 178 -11.40 -15.63 7.77
C ALA A 178 -12.88 -15.27 7.60
N HIS A 179 -13.79 -16.18 7.91
CA HIS A 179 -15.25 -15.99 7.73
C HIS A 179 -15.85 -14.90 8.62
N SER A 180 -15.14 -14.48 9.66
CA SER A 180 -15.52 -13.38 10.57
C SER A 180 -14.76 -12.09 10.29
N CYS A 181 -14.02 -12.02 9.19
CA CYS A 181 -13.20 -10.88 8.82
C CYS A 181 -13.64 -10.26 7.49
N VAL A 182 -13.40 -8.97 7.38
CA VAL A 182 -13.64 -8.19 6.17
C VAL A 182 -12.30 -7.63 5.69
N HIS A 183 -12.06 -7.59 4.38
CA HIS A 183 -11.01 -6.78 3.78
C HIS A 183 -11.62 -5.73 2.85
N VAL A 184 -11.21 -4.50 3.00
CA VAL A 184 -11.71 -3.31 2.30
C VAL A 184 -10.56 -2.69 1.53
N GLY A 185 -10.70 -2.51 0.22
CA GLY A 185 -9.64 -1.91 -0.61
C GLY A 185 -10.17 -1.40 -1.93
N ASP A 186 -9.34 -0.67 -2.67
CA ASP A 186 -9.70 0.00 -3.92
C ASP A 186 -9.51 -0.88 -5.17
N SER A 187 -8.79 -1.99 -5.05
CA SER A 187 -8.52 -2.90 -6.15
C SER A 187 -9.41 -4.13 -6.10
N TYR A 188 -10.35 -4.25 -7.07
CA TYR A 188 -11.19 -5.45 -7.15
C TYR A 188 -10.37 -6.75 -7.22
N GLY A 189 -9.29 -6.76 -8.04
CA GLY A 189 -8.43 -7.95 -8.21
C GLY A 189 -7.59 -8.27 -6.98
N ALA A 190 -6.88 -7.27 -6.46
CA ALA A 190 -5.97 -7.46 -5.35
C ALA A 190 -6.71 -7.64 -4.01
N ASP A 191 -7.69 -6.78 -3.73
CA ASP A 191 -8.34 -6.72 -2.42
C ASP A 191 -9.56 -7.66 -2.34
N VAL A 192 -10.54 -7.47 -3.24
CA VAL A 192 -11.81 -8.19 -3.16
C VAL A 192 -11.63 -9.67 -3.52
N THR A 193 -11.01 -9.94 -4.68
CA THR A 193 -10.79 -11.32 -5.13
C THR A 193 -9.81 -12.05 -4.21
N GLY A 194 -8.73 -11.37 -3.77
CA GLY A 194 -7.76 -11.94 -2.84
C GLY A 194 -8.38 -12.32 -1.50
N ALA A 195 -9.16 -11.43 -0.89
CA ALA A 195 -9.88 -11.68 0.36
C ALA A 195 -10.87 -12.84 0.25
N ARG A 196 -11.69 -12.86 -0.81
CA ARG A 196 -12.63 -13.96 -1.10
C ARG A 196 -11.92 -15.30 -1.27
N GLY A 197 -10.72 -15.30 -1.87
CA GLY A 197 -9.89 -16.50 -2.05
C GLY A 197 -9.46 -17.19 -0.77
N VAL A 198 -9.51 -16.51 0.37
CA VAL A 198 -9.23 -17.08 1.71
C VAL A 198 -10.48 -17.21 2.59
N GLY A 199 -11.66 -16.85 2.08
CA GLY A 199 -12.93 -16.94 2.81
C GLY A 199 -13.29 -15.70 3.63
N MET A 200 -12.60 -14.57 3.42
CA MET A 200 -12.99 -13.27 3.97
C MET A 200 -14.08 -12.60 3.10
N ILE A 201 -14.80 -11.65 3.66
CA ILE A 201 -15.66 -10.76 2.88
C ILE A 201 -14.80 -9.65 2.28
N GLY A 202 -14.81 -9.54 0.94
CA GLY A 202 -14.16 -8.43 0.23
C GLY A 202 -15.15 -7.30 -0.06
N ILE A 203 -14.80 -6.08 0.32
CA ILE A 203 -15.53 -4.85 0.07
C ILE A 203 -14.67 -3.93 -0.79
N LEU A 204 -15.26 -3.38 -1.85
CA LEU A 204 -14.57 -2.45 -2.74
C LEU A 204 -14.79 -1.01 -2.26
N VAL A 205 -13.71 -0.24 -2.17
CA VAL A 205 -13.76 1.22 -2.10
C VAL A 205 -13.62 1.77 -3.50
N GLN A 206 -14.66 2.45 -3.99
CA GLN A 206 -14.64 3.07 -5.30
C GLN A 206 -14.97 4.54 -5.17
N ARG A 207 -13.96 5.35 -4.91
CA ARG A 207 -14.10 6.79 -4.67
C ARG A 207 -14.66 7.53 -5.89
N ASP A 208 -14.26 7.08 -7.09
CA ASP A 208 -14.67 7.67 -8.37
C ASP A 208 -15.26 6.63 -9.32
N GLY A 209 -16.04 7.10 -10.31
CA GLY A 209 -16.59 6.26 -11.37
C GLY A 209 -17.83 5.45 -11.01
N PRO A 210 -18.36 4.67 -11.96
CA PRO A 210 -19.56 3.85 -11.74
C PRO A 210 -19.21 2.58 -10.95
N ALA A 211 -19.98 2.27 -9.90
CA ALA A 211 -19.90 0.98 -9.22
C ALA A 211 -20.59 -0.09 -10.09
N SER A 212 -19.81 -1.04 -10.60
CA SER A 212 -20.29 -2.11 -11.49
C SER A 212 -19.60 -3.45 -11.19
N PHE A 213 -19.43 -3.77 -9.90
CA PHE A 213 -18.81 -5.01 -9.46
C PHE A 213 -19.81 -5.86 -8.68
N ASP A 214 -19.60 -7.17 -8.67
CA ASP A 214 -20.42 -8.16 -7.97
C ASP A 214 -20.03 -8.29 -6.48
N CYS A 215 -19.70 -7.18 -5.82
CA CYS A 215 -19.30 -7.12 -4.44
C CYS A 215 -19.92 -5.93 -3.71
N PRO A 216 -20.02 -5.98 -2.37
CA PRO A 216 -20.34 -4.81 -1.59
C PRO A 216 -19.35 -3.69 -1.90
N THR A 217 -19.86 -2.47 -2.15
CA THR A 217 -19.05 -1.33 -2.58
C THR A 217 -19.44 -0.10 -1.80
N VAL A 218 -18.45 0.69 -1.41
CA VAL A 218 -18.60 1.99 -0.75
C VAL A 218 -17.84 3.08 -1.53
N ARG A 219 -18.28 4.33 -1.43
CA ARG A 219 -17.59 5.49 -2.01
C ARG A 219 -16.41 5.97 -1.16
N GLY A 220 -16.41 5.58 0.11
CA GLY A 220 -15.36 5.89 1.06
C GLY A 220 -15.58 5.16 2.38
N LEU A 221 -14.62 5.27 3.29
CA LEU A 221 -14.70 4.57 4.57
C LEU A 221 -15.83 5.09 5.47
N GLY A 222 -16.31 6.32 5.24
CA GLY A 222 -17.46 6.88 5.96
C GLY A 222 -18.75 6.09 5.79
N GLU A 223 -18.93 5.38 4.67
CA GLU A 223 -20.11 4.55 4.40
C GLU A 223 -19.99 3.12 4.96
N LEU A 224 -18.77 2.71 5.35
CA LEU A 224 -18.48 1.34 5.77
C LEU A 224 -19.29 0.89 6.99
N PRO A 225 -19.49 1.70 8.05
CA PRO A 225 -20.26 1.28 9.22
C PRO A 225 -21.72 0.93 8.87
N GLU A 226 -22.37 1.71 8.00
CA GLU A 226 -23.74 1.46 7.54
C GLU A 226 -23.82 0.20 6.67
N LEU A 227 -22.86 0.04 5.74
CA LEU A 227 -22.80 -1.16 4.90
C LEU A 227 -22.67 -2.43 5.76
N LEU A 228 -21.77 -2.45 6.75
CA LEU A 228 -21.55 -3.59 7.64
C LEU A 228 -22.81 -3.99 8.43
N HIS A 229 -23.65 -3.03 8.78
CA HIS A 229 -24.93 -3.31 9.43
C HIS A 229 -25.97 -3.92 8.48
N SER A 230 -25.82 -3.74 7.17
CA SER A 230 -26.75 -4.25 6.14
C SER A 230 -26.38 -5.62 5.59
N LEU A 231 -25.14 -6.09 5.81
CA LEU A 231 -24.62 -7.41 5.40
C LEU A 231 -24.96 -8.48 6.42
#